data_2cb4387e0d49e0499c7291e306b823dd
#
_entry.id   2cb4387e0d49e0499c7291e306b823dd
#
_cell.length_a   1.000
_cell.length_b   1.000
_cell.length_c   1.000
_cell.angle_alpha   90.00
_cell.angle_beta   90.00
_cell.angle_gamma   90.00
#
_symmetry.space_group_name_H-M   'P 1'
#
loop_
_entity.id
_entity.type
_entity.pdbx_description
1 polymer ?
#
loop_
_entity_poly.entity_id
_entity_poly.type
_entity_poly.pdbx_seq_one_letter_code
_entity_poly.pdbx_strand_id
1 'polypeptide(L)'
;RTLLILALMALSWSFPAWADDPVLPLGELAKPGRVLMLRHAHAPGFGDPPNFVIGDCSTQRNLDASGRAQARQLGTRLRALGLNNARVFSSQWCRTLETARLLELGPVESLPALNSFFGRPDDRERTLNALRAFLTALPVDGQPVILVTHQVVVNASGGGSVFQLNGSETPVWLGVIPVEARDGS
;
A
#
# COMPACT_ATOMS: atom_id res chain seq x y z
N ARG A 1 50.23 -52.59 -5.47
CA ARG A 1 50.03 -51.13 -5.25
C ARG A 1 48.69 -50.73 -5.84
N THR A 2 47.68 -50.74 -5.01
CA THR A 2 46.29 -50.40 -5.37
C THR A 2 46.06 -48.93 -5.10
N LEU A 3 45.82 -48.15 -6.14
CA LEU A 3 45.46 -46.73 -6.04
C LEU A 3 43.93 -46.62 -5.80
N LEU A 4 43.54 -46.14 -4.62
CA LEU A 4 42.17 -45.74 -4.29
C LEU A 4 41.94 -44.34 -4.83
N ILE A 5 41.05 -44.21 -5.82
CA ILE A 5 40.57 -42.92 -6.32
C ILE A 5 39.33 -42.53 -5.49
N LEU A 6 39.48 -41.57 -4.59
CA LEU A 6 38.40 -40.93 -3.87
C LEU A 6 37.68 -39.92 -4.80
N ALA A 7 36.48 -40.28 -5.25
CA ALA A 7 35.60 -39.35 -5.96
C ALA A 7 34.86 -38.45 -4.94
N LEU A 8 35.27 -37.20 -4.85
CA LEU A 8 34.55 -36.18 -4.13
C LEU A 8 33.27 -35.79 -4.94
N MET A 9 32.13 -36.27 -4.47
CA MET A 9 30.83 -35.73 -4.94
C MET A 9 30.58 -34.35 -4.31
N ALA A 10 30.78 -33.31 -5.08
CA ALA A 10 30.34 -31.95 -4.70
C ALA A 10 28.82 -31.89 -4.84
N LEU A 11 28.09 -31.95 -3.72
CA LEU A 11 26.67 -31.60 -3.68
C LEU A 11 26.56 -30.09 -3.88
N SER A 12 26.22 -29.69 -5.10
CA SER A 12 25.80 -28.32 -5.39
C SER A 12 24.39 -28.09 -4.79
N TRP A 13 24.34 -27.44 -3.64
CA TRP A 13 23.11 -26.93 -3.09
C TRP A 13 22.66 -25.73 -3.95
N SER A 14 21.73 -25.99 -4.87
CA SER A 14 21.00 -24.93 -5.55
C SER A 14 20.00 -24.34 -4.55
N PHE A 15 20.34 -23.19 -3.99
CA PHE A 15 19.34 -22.37 -3.28
C PHE A 15 18.32 -21.91 -4.32
N PRO A 16 17.00 -22.03 -4.03
CA PRO A 16 16.01 -21.41 -4.89
C PRO A 16 16.30 -19.90 -4.93
N ALA A 17 16.56 -19.36 -6.11
CA ALA A 17 16.58 -17.93 -6.31
C ALA A 17 15.20 -17.42 -5.90
N TRP A 18 15.16 -16.58 -4.89
CA TRP A 18 13.96 -15.83 -4.54
C TRP A 18 13.68 -15.00 -5.79
N ALA A 19 12.58 -15.31 -6.48
CA ALA A 19 12.12 -14.47 -7.57
C ALA A 19 11.83 -13.10 -6.96
N ASP A 20 12.61 -12.10 -7.32
CA ASP A 20 12.28 -10.72 -7.02
C ASP A 20 10.90 -10.47 -7.62
N ASP A 21 9.92 -10.15 -6.76
CA ASP A 21 8.60 -9.71 -7.24
C ASP A 21 8.82 -8.59 -8.25
N PRO A 22 8.20 -8.65 -9.43
CA PRO A 22 8.44 -7.66 -10.47
C PRO A 22 8.07 -6.28 -9.95
N VAL A 23 9.08 -5.47 -9.69
CA VAL A 23 8.90 -4.05 -9.34
C VAL A 23 8.26 -3.37 -10.55
N LEU A 24 6.97 -3.04 -10.46
CA LEU A 24 6.30 -2.31 -11.53
C LEU A 24 6.97 -0.96 -11.73
N PRO A 25 7.36 -0.61 -12.96
CA PRO A 25 7.85 0.74 -13.23
C PRO A 25 6.82 1.78 -12.80
N LEU A 26 7.25 2.83 -12.11
CA LEU A 26 6.35 3.86 -11.58
C LEU A 26 5.44 4.48 -12.64
N GLY A 27 5.89 4.56 -13.92
CA GLY A 27 5.07 5.01 -15.04
C GLY A 27 3.85 4.13 -15.35
N GLU A 28 3.85 2.86 -14.90
CA GLU A 28 2.69 1.99 -15.03
C GLU A 28 1.51 2.41 -14.15
N LEU A 29 1.77 3.15 -13.07
CA LEU A 29 0.74 3.58 -12.12
C LEU A 29 -0.28 4.56 -12.74
N ALA A 30 0.11 5.29 -13.77
CA ALA A 30 -0.77 6.24 -14.48
C ALA A 30 -1.70 5.57 -15.50
N LYS A 31 -1.51 4.28 -15.80
CA LYS A 31 -2.33 3.55 -16.76
C LYS A 31 -3.72 3.26 -16.19
N PRO A 32 -4.75 3.16 -17.04
CA PRO A 32 -6.08 2.71 -16.63
C PRO A 32 -6.05 1.37 -15.90
N GLY A 33 -7.00 1.16 -14.99
CA GLY A 33 -7.14 -0.10 -14.24
C GLY A 33 -6.04 -0.37 -13.22
N ARG A 34 -5.25 0.63 -12.83
CA ARG A 34 -4.23 0.50 -11.79
C ARG A 34 -4.76 0.97 -10.43
N VAL A 35 -4.44 0.19 -9.41
CA VAL A 35 -4.76 0.52 -8.00
C VAL A 35 -3.45 0.64 -7.24
N LEU A 36 -3.23 1.81 -6.63
CA LEU A 36 -2.10 2.08 -5.77
C LEU A 36 -2.58 2.12 -4.32
N MET A 37 -2.12 1.19 -3.50
CA MET A 37 -2.42 1.19 -2.07
C MET A 37 -1.26 1.78 -1.28
N LEU A 38 -1.55 2.77 -0.44
CA LEU A 38 -0.58 3.51 0.36
C LEU A 38 -0.89 3.38 1.84
N ARG A 39 0.15 3.20 2.65
CA ARG A 39 0.05 3.54 4.06
C ARG A 39 0.02 5.06 4.21
N HIS A 40 -0.72 5.57 5.23
CA HIS A 40 -0.64 6.98 5.62
C HIS A 40 0.80 7.44 5.85
N ALA A 41 1.08 8.72 5.64
CA ALA A 41 2.36 9.36 5.89
C ALA A 41 2.76 9.30 7.39
N HIS A 42 3.95 9.77 7.72
CA HIS A 42 4.48 9.68 9.06
C HIS A 42 3.53 10.33 10.09
N ALA A 43 3.20 9.54 11.11
CA ALA A 43 2.44 9.93 12.29
C ALA A 43 3.17 9.36 13.51
N PRO A 44 3.76 10.20 14.39
CA PRO A 44 4.58 9.74 15.50
C PRO A 44 3.77 8.89 16.49
N GLY A 45 4.45 7.95 17.14
CA GLY A 45 3.86 7.04 18.11
C GLY A 45 3.31 5.75 17.51
N PHE A 46 2.60 4.98 18.32
CA PHE A 46 2.11 3.65 18.01
C PHE A 46 0.64 3.49 18.42
N GLY A 47 -0.18 2.92 17.54
CA GLY A 47 -1.61 2.78 17.80
C GLY A 47 -2.36 4.12 17.82
N ASP A 48 -3.54 4.12 18.38
CA ASP A 48 -4.35 5.29 18.71
C ASP A 48 -4.64 5.27 20.22
N PRO A 49 -4.96 6.42 20.84
CA PRO A 49 -5.42 6.44 22.23
C PRO A 49 -6.62 5.49 22.44
N PRO A 50 -6.78 4.88 23.61
CA PRO A 50 -7.84 3.90 23.86
C PRO A 50 -9.28 4.41 23.62
N ASN A 51 -9.46 5.73 23.76
CA ASN A 51 -10.75 6.42 23.63
C ASN A 51 -10.87 7.22 22.33
N PHE A 52 -10.06 6.88 21.30
CA PHE A 52 -10.16 7.59 20.02
C PHE A 52 -11.55 7.45 19.39
N VAL A 53 -11.99 8.50 18.71
CA VAL A 53 -13.26 8.55 17.99
C VAL A 53 -13.00 8.84 16.51
N ILE A 54 -13.58 8.04 15.61
CA ILE A 54 -13.57 8.33 14.17
C ILE A 54 -14.34 9.63 13.92
N GLY A 55 -13.72 10.54 13.16
CA GLY A 55 -14.28 11.86 12.88
C GLY A 55 -13.84 12.96 13.87
N ASP A 56 -13.32 12.61 15.03
CA ASP A 56 -12.69 13.55 15.95
C ASP A 56 -11.17 13.41 15.97
N CYS A 57 -10.51 14.29 15.22
CA CYS A 57 -9.06 14.26 15.07
C CYS A 57 -8.30 14.60 16.35
N SER A 58 -8.91 15.29 17.31
CA SER A 58 -8.28 15.64 18.59
C SER A 58 -8.03 14.41 19.47
N THR A 59 -8.76 13.34 19.23
CA THR A 59 -8.67 12.06 19.95
C THR A 59 -7.76 11.04 19.26
N GLN A 60 -7.23 11.35 18.07
CA GLN A 60 -6.48 10.42 17.25
C GLN A 60 -4.99 10.74 17.18
N ARG A 61 -4.19 9.75 16.83
CA ARG A 61 -2.81 9.94 16.41
C ARG A 61 -2.78 10.53 14.99
N ASN A 62 -2.20 11.71 14.85
CA ASN A 62 -2.22 12.50 13.61
C ASN A 62 -0.84 12.61 12.97
N LEU A 63 -0.79 13.12 11.72
CA LEU A 63 0.48 13.46 11.06
C LEU A 63 1.18 14.58 11.81
N ASP A 64 2.51 14.52 11.82
CA ASP A 64 3.36 15.66 12.19
C ASP A 64 3.76 16.49 10.96
N ALA A 65 4.61 17.48 11.14
CA ALA A 65 5.11 18.32 10.06
C ALA A 65 5.88 17.52 9.01
N SER A 66 6.65 16.50 9.44
CA SER A 66 7.41 15.61 8.57
C SER A 66 6.46 14.77 7.71
N GLY A 67 5.42 14.18 8.32
CA GLY A 67 4.42 13.41 7.59
C GLY A 67 3.67 14.23 6.55
N ARG A 68 3.31 15.48 6.89
CA ARG A 68 2.69 16.39 5.92
C ARG A 68 3.61 16.71 4.75
N ALA A 69 4.89 16.95 5.00
CA ALA A 69 5.89 17.18 3.96
C ALA A 69 6.05 15.93 3.08
N GLN A 70 6.14 14.75 3.67
CA GLN A 70 6.21 13.46 2.99
C GLN A 70 5.02 13.25 2.04
N ALA A 71 3.79 13.49 2.50
CA ALA A 71 2.59 13.35 1.68
C ALA A 71 2.59 14.29 0.47
N ARG A 72 2.95 15.57 0.66
CA ARG A 72 3.06 16.54 -0.45
C ARG A 72 4.14 16.15 -1.47
N GLN A 73 5.31 15.73 -1.00
CA GLN A 73 6.40 15.27 -1.88
C GLN A 73 5.98 14.06 -2.71
N LEU A 74 5.30 13.08 -2.08
CA LEU A 74 4.77 11.92 -2.78
C LEU A 74 3.77 12.34 -3.86
N GLY A 75 2.81 13.21 -3.53
CA GLY A 75 1.84 13.72 -4.48
C GLY A 75 2.50 14.42 -5.67
N THR A 76 3.51 15.26 -5.43
CA THR A 76 4.28 15.90 -6.50
C THR A 76 4.94 14.89 -7.43
N ARG A 77 5.54 13.83 -6.88
CA ARG A 77 6.18 12.76 -7.67
C ARG A 77 5.16 11.95 -8.47
N LEU A 78 4.02 11.62 -7.87
CA LEU A 78 2.96 10.88 -8.57
C LEU A 78 2.37 11.70 -9.72
N ARG A 79 2.18 13.01 -9.55
CA ARG A 79 1.78 13.91 -10.65
C ARG A 79 2.81 13.98 -11.76
N ALA A 80 4.10 14.04 -11.42
CA ALA A 80 5.18 14.01 -12.41
C ALA A 80 5.23 12.71 -13.23
N LEU A 81 4.67 11.62 -12.71
CA LEU A 81 4.51 10.34 -13.39
C LEU A 81 3.19 10.23 -14.19
N GLY A 82 2.40 11.30 -14.24
CA GLY A 82 1.16 11.35 -15.01
C GLY A 82 -0.11 11.04 -14.21
N LEU A 83 -0.04 10.81 -12.90
CA LEU A 83 -1.23 10.62 -12.05
C LEU A 83 -1.88 11.97 -11.69
N ASN A 84 -2.40 12.67 -12.69
CA ASN A 84 -2.99 14.00 -12.49
C ASN A 84 -4.50 13.97 -12.20
N ASN A 85 -5.15 12.83 -12.39
CA ASN A 85 -6.58 12.66 -12.20
C ASN A 85 -6.86 11.21 -11.77
N ALA A 86 -6.76 10.94 -10.49
CA ALA A 86 -7.03 9.63 -9.90
C ALA A 86 -8.29 9.69 -9.04
N ARG A 87 -8.97 8.56 -8.87
CA ARG A 87 -9.97 8.39 -7.83
C ARG A 87 -9.25 8.10 -6.52
N VAL A 88 -9.41 8.94 -5.51
CA VAL A 88 -8.68 8.83 -4.25
C VAL A 88 -9.62 8.41 -3.13
N PHE A 89 -9.35 7.27 -2.52
CA PHE A 89 -10.10 6.76 -1.38
C PHE A 89 -9.20 6.69 -0.15
N SER A 90 -9.79 6.95 1.01
CA SER A 90 -9.07 6.92 2.28
C SER A 90 -9.86 6.19 3.35
N SER A 91 -9.17 5.54 4.27
CA SER A 91 -9.78 5.14 5.52
C SER A 91 -10.32 6.38 6.27
N GLN A 92 -11.19 6.15 7.25
CA GLN A 92 -11.87 7.22 8.00
C GLN A 92 -10.97 7.86 9.08
N TRP A 93 -9.73 7.43 9.26
CA TRP A 93 -8.79 8.04 10.20
C TRP A 93 -8.26 9.38 9.72
N CYS A 94 -8.07 10.31 10.63
CA CYS A 94 -7.61 11.66 10.29
C CYS A 94 -6.26 11.66 9.59
N ARG A 95 -5.30 10.84 10.02
CA ARG A 95 -3.97 10.73 9.37
C ARG A 95 -4.03 10.19 7.94
N THR A 96 -4.96 9.29 7.63
CA THR A 96 -5.15 8.79 6.27
C THR A 96 -5.86 9.80 5.39
N LEU A 97 -6.91 10.43 5.89
CA LEU A 97 -7.63 11.49 5.19
C LEU A 97 -6.72 12.69 4.90
N GLU A 98 -5.91 13.11 5.87
CA GLU A 98 -4.95 14.21 5.70
C GLU A 98 -3.86 13.82 4.68
N THR A 99 -3.31 12.59 4.76
CA THR A 99 -2.37 12.08 3.75
C THR A 99 -3.00 12.15 2.35
N ALA A 100 -4.20 11.58 2.17
CA ALA A 100 -4.88 11.53 0.88
C ALA A 100 -5.11 12.92 0.28
N ARG A 101 -5.54 13.90 1.09
CA ARG A 101 -5.74 15.29 0.65
C ARG A 101 -4.43 15.96 0.22
N LEU A 102 -3.34 15.72 0.97
CA LEU A 102 -2.02 16.30 0.69
C LEU A 102 -1.32 15.70 -0.54
N LEU A 103 -1.78 14.55 -1.05
CA LEU A 103 -1.34 14.03 -2.34
C LEU A 103 -1.79 14.92 -3.51
N GLU A 104 -2.93 15.61 -3.40
CA GLU A 104 -3.50 16.49 -4.44
C GLU A 104 -3.66 15.78 -5.81
N LEU A 105 -4.16 14.53 -5.79
CA LEU A 105 -4.34 13.69 -6.97
C LEU A 105 -5.80 13.63 -7.46
N GLY A 106 -6.73 14.15 -6.68
CA GLY A 106 -8.15 14.16 -6.96
C GLY A 106 -8.99 14.35 -5.70
N PRO A 107 -10.33 14.42 -5.82
CA PRO A 107 -11.24 14.41 -4.68
C PRO A 107 -11.05 13.19 -3.80
N VAL A 108 -11.08 13.38 -2.47
CA VAL A 108 -10.89 12.29 -1.50
C VAL A 108 -12.25 11.81 -0.99
N GLU A 109 -12.52 10.53 -1.22
CA GLU A 109 -13.69 9.83 -0.71
C GLU A 109 -13.32 8.95 0.49
N SER A 110 -14.18 8.94 1.51
CA SER A 110 -13.99 8.05 2.68
C SER A 110 -14.49 6.64 2.36
N LEU A 111 -13.65 5.63 2.61
CA LEU A 111 -13.96 4.22 2.36
C LEU A 111 -13.71 3.38 3.61
N PRO A 112 -14.77 2.96 4.36
CA PRO A 112 -14.62 2.15 5.57
C PRO A 112 -13.86 0.83 5.37
N ALA A 113 -13.88 0.26 4.17
CA ALA A 113 -13.12 -0.94 3.81
C ALA A 113 -11.59 -0.77 3.91
N LEU A 114 -11.10 0.45 4.08
CA LEU A 114 -9.69 0.78 4.30
C LEU A 114 -9.35 1.01 5.79
N ASN A 115 -10.32 0.84 6.69
CA ASN A 115 -10.15 1.11 8.11
C ASN A 115 -9.15 0.15 8.77
N SER A 116 -8.41 0.65 9.75
CA SER A 116 -7.48 -0.15 10.53
C SER A 116 -8.20 -1.16 11.40
N PHE A 117 -7.71 -2.39 11.40
CA PHE A 117 -8.08 -3.40 12.41
C PHE A 117 -6.94 -3.66 13.41
N PHE A 118 -5.95 -2.75 13.49
CA PHE A 118 -4.89 -2.83 14.49
C PHE A 118 -5.51 -2.76 15.90
N GLY A 119 -5.17 -3.73 16.75
CA GLY A 119 -5.77 -3.86 18.09
C GLY A 119 -7.22 -4.36 18.10
N ARG A 120 -7.79 -4.68 16.94
CA ARG A 120 -9.18 -5.17 16.77
C ARG A 120 -9.21 -6.33 15.76
N PRO A 121 -8.67 -7.50 16.14
CA PRO A 121 -8.54 -8.64 15.22
C PRO A 121 -9.90 -9.13 14.66
N ASP A 122 -10.97 -8.97 15.41
CA ASP A 122 -12.33 -9.37 15.00
C ASP A 122 -12.86 -8.56 13.79
N ASP A 123 -12.33 -7.35 13.57
CA ASP A 123 -12.68 -6.51 12.42
C ASP A 123 -11.99 -6.95 11.13
N ARG A 124 -10.93 -7.76 11.21
CA ARG A 124 -10.06 -8.10 10.08
C ARG A 124 -10.82 -8.70 8.90
N GLU A 125 -11.55 -9.77 9.14
CA GLU A 125 -12.28 -10.49 8.08
C GLU A 125 -13.32 -9.59 7.39
N ARG A 126 -14.10 -8.84 8.17
CA ARG A 126 -15.10 -7.90 7.65
C ARG A 126 -14.45 -6.83 6.77
N THR A 127 -13.36 -6.23 7.24
CA THR A 127 -12.63 -5.18 6.50
C THR A 127 -12.06 -5.71 5.20
N LEU A 128 -11.39 -6.87 5.23
CA LEU A 128 -10.78 -7.46 4.03
C LEU A 128 -11.82 -7.94 3.01
N ASN A 129 -12.95 -8.49 3.45
CA ASN A 129 -14.02 -8.89 2.56
C ASN A 129 -14.66 -7.67 1.87
N ALA A 130 -14.89 -6.58 2.60
CA ALA A 130 -15.38 -5.33 2.03
C ALA A 130 -14.38 -4.73 1.04
N LEU A 131 -13.08 -4.78 1.35
CA LEU A 131 -12.03 -4.31 0.43
C LEU A 131 -11.94 -5.14 -0.84
N ARG A 132 -12.00 -6.48 -0.74
CA ARG A 132 -12.05 -7.36 -1.91
C ARG A 132 -13.27 -7.06 -2.80
N ALA A 133 -14.45 -6.91 -2.20
CA ALA A 133 -15.67 -6.57 -2.92
C ALA A 133 -15.52 -5.22 -3.66
N PHE A 134 -14.96 -4.21 -3.00
CA PHE A 134 -14.67 -2.92 -3.62
C PHE A 134 -13.71 -3.06 -4.81
N LEU A 135 -12.58 -3.74 -4.62
CA LEU A 135 -11.58 -3.92 -5.68
C LEU A 135 -12.15 -4.70 -6.89
N THR A 136 -12.96 -5.71 -6.63
CA THR A 136 -13.62 -6.51 -7.67
C THR A 136 -14.64 -5.72 -8.49
N ALA A 137 -15.24 -4.69 -7.90
CA ALA A 137 -16.22 -3.83 -8.57
C ALA A 137 -15.57 -2.70 -9.40
N LEU A 138 -14.25 -2.50 -9.30
CA LEU A 138 -13.55 -1.49 -10.09
C LEU A 138 -13.52 -1.88 -11.58
N PRO A 139 -13.77 -0.93 -12.50
CA PRO A 139 -13.61 -1.19 -13.91
C PRO A 139 -12.13 -1.39 -14.28
N VAL A 140 -11.83 -2.39 -15.11
CA VAL A 140 -10.46 -2.75 -15.52
C VAL A 140 -9.77 -1.69 -16.37
N ASP A 141 -10.55 -0.83 -17.04
CA ASP A 141 -10.13 0.28 -17.89
C ASP A 141 -10.41 1.66 -17.28
N GLY A 142 -10.82 1.67 -16.00
CA GLY A 142 -11.14 2.90 -15.28
C GLY A 142 -9.93 3.76 -14.96
N GLN A 143 -10.20 4.98 -14.47
CA GLN A 143 -9.16 5.87 -13.96
C GLN A 143 -8.31 5.17 -12.89
N PRO A 144 -7.01 5.53 -12.76
CA PRO A 144 -6.18 5.07 -11.66
C PRO A 144 -6.84 5.31 -10.30
N VAL A 145 -6.71 4.37 -9.39
CA VAL A 145 -7.29 4.43 -8.05
C VAL A 145 -6.17 4.47 -7.01
N ILE A 146 -6.29 5.41 -6.09
CA ILE A 146 -5.37 5.55 -4.95
C ILE A 146 -6.13 5.19 -3.67
N LEU A 147 -5.60 4.25 -2.91
CA LEU A 147 -6.16 3.80 -1.63
C LEU A 147 -5.20 4.17 -0.49
N VAL A 148 -5.59 5.09 0.38
CA VAL A 148 -4.78 5.46 1.54
C VAL A 148 -5.31 4.77 2.80
N THR A 149 -4.47 3.93 3.40
CA THR A 149 -4.87 3.01 4.47
C THR A 149 -3.78 2.88 5.55
N HIS A 150 -3.73 1.76 6.24
CA HIS A 150 -2.87 1.43 7.37
C HIS A 150 -2.01 0.20 7.08
N GLN A 151 -0.85 0.09 7.76
CA GLN A 151 0.08 -1.01 7.53
C GLN A 151 -0.56 -2.41 7.66
N VAL A 152 -1.45 -2.58 8.64
CA VAL A 152 -2.11 -3.88 8.86
C VAL A 152 -3.01 -4.28 7.69
N VAL A 153 -3.62 -3.32 7.01
CA VAL A 153 -4.44 -3.57 5.81
C VAL A 153 -3.56 -3.87 4.62
N VAL A 154 -2.49 -3.09 4.40
CA VAL A 154 -1.52 -3.34 3.32
C VAL A 154 -0.94 -4.74 3.43
N ASN A 155 -0.44 -5.13 4.61
CA ASN A 155 0.14 -6.46 4.83
C ASN A 155 -0.86 -7.59 4.59
N ALA A 156 -2.11 -7.40 5.04
CA ALA A 156 -3.15 -8.43 4.91
C ALA A 156 -3.73 -8.55 3.49
N SER A 157 -3.54 -7.54 2.65
CA SER A 157 -3.99 -7.53 1.25
C SER A 157 -2.97 -8.16 0.29
N GLY A 158 -1.87 -8.73 0.79
CA GLY A 158 -0.80 -9.29 -0.05
C GLY A 158 0.07 -8.24 -0.73
N GLY A 159 -0.04 -6.97 -0.31
CA GLY A 159 0.79 -5.87 -0.83
C GLY A 159 2.26 -6.07 -0.43
N GLY A 160 3.12 -6.33 -1.41
CA GLY A 160 4.50 -6.75 -1.21
C GLY A 160 5.58 -5.81 -1.70
N SER A 161 5.28 -4.77 -2.47
CA SER A 161 6.35 -3.94 -3.03
C SER A 161 6.54 -2.66 -2.23
N VAL A 162 7.73 -2.52 -1.64
CA VAL A 162 8.17 -1.30 -0.95
C VAL A 162 8.95 -0.45 -1.91
N PHE A 163 8.46 0.74 -2.23
CA PHE A 163 9.27 1.73 -2.90
C PHE A 163 9.85 2.70 -1.88
N GLN A 164 11.17 2.68 -1.71
CA GLN A 164 11.88 3.79 -1.09
C GLN A 164 11.95 4.93 -2.10
N LEU A 165 11.26 6.00 -1.83
CA LEU A 165 11.47 7.24 -2.55
C LEU A 165 12.78 7.83 -2.03
N ASN A 166 13.81 7.84 -2.89
CA ASN A 166 15.16 8.29 -2.56
C ASN A 166 15.15 9.59 -1.74
N GLY A 167 15.73 9.53 -0.54
CA GLY A 167 15.99 10.68 0.33
C GLY A 167 15.10 10.82 1.56
N SER A 168 14.16 9.91 1.86
CA SER A 168 13.49 9.90 3.16
C SER A 168 13.84 8.62 3.92
N GLU A 169 14.22 8.77 5.19
CA GLU A 169 14.50 7.64 6.10
C GLU A 169 13.25 6.82 6.45
N THR A 170 12.08 7.24 5.96
CA THR A 170 10.82 6.56 6.24
C THR A 170 10.29 5.91 4.96
N PRO A 171 10.25 4.58 4.87
CA PRO A 171 9.71 3.88 3.72
C PRO A 171 8.21 4.17 3.57
N VAL A 172 7.81 4.61 2.38
CA VAL A 172 6.40 4.66 1.98
C VAL A 172 6.05 3.31 1.39
N TRP A 173 5.17 2.56 2.03
CA TRP A 173 4.73 1.26 1.57
C TRP A 173 3.74 1.43 0.41
N LEU A 174 4.11 0.90 -0.74
CA LEU A 174 3.32 0.89 -1.95
C LEU A 174 2.96 -0.56 -2.29
N GLY A 175 1.69 -0.89 -2.27
CA GLY A 175 1.19 -2.11 -2.87
C GLY A 175 0.50 -1.75 -4.19
N VAL A 176 0.93 -2.31 -5.31
CA VAL A 176 0.18 -2.25 -6.57
C VAL A 176 -0.61 -3.53 -6.69
N ILE A 177 -1.92 -3.44 -6.71
CA ILE A 177 -2.81 -4.58 -6.93
C ILE A 177 -3.25 -4.51 -8.39
N PRO A 178 -2.86 -5.48 -9.24
CA PRO A 178 -3.43 -5.59 -10.57
C PRO A 178 -4.92 -5.93 -10.44
N VAL A 179 -5.77 -5.19 -11.12
CA VAL A 179 -7.16 -5.60 -11.32
C VAL A 179 -7.12 -6.62 -12.46
N GLU A 180 -7.12 -7.90 -12.13
CA GLU A 180 -7.17 -8.96 -13.13
C GLU A 180 -8.52 -8.93 -13.83
N ALA A 181 -8.49 -8.94 -15.16
CA ALA A 181 -9.67 -9.20 -15.96
C ALA A 181 -10.21 -10.59 -15.57
N ARG A 182 -11.45 -10.67 -15.17
CA ARG A 182 -12.10 -11.97 -15.04
C ARG A 182 -12.25 -12.55 -16.43
N ASP A 183 -11.53 -13.62 -16.71
CA ASP A 183 -11.88 -14.47 -17.81
C ASP A 183 -13.29 -14.99 -17.54
N GLY A 184 -14.24 -14.51 -18.37
CA GLY A 184 -15.61 -14.97 -18.32
C GLY A 184 -15.65 -16.43 -18.75
N SER A 185 -15.86 -17.30 -17.81
CA SER A 185 -16.28 -18.69 -18.02
C SER A 185 -17.60 -18.93 -17.31
#